data_4c26238df7f6d1c8d5248f2128aed825
#
_entry.id   4c26238df7f6d1c8d5248f2128aed825
#
_cell.length_a   1.000
_cell.length_b   1.000
_cell.length_c   1.000
_cell.angle_alpha   90.00
_cell.angle_beta   90.00
_cell.angle_gamma   90.00
#
_symmetry.space_group_name_H-M   'P 1'
#
loop_
_entity.id
_entity.type
_entity.pdbx_description
1 polymer ?
#
loop_
_entity_poly.entity_id
_entity_poly.type
_entity_poly.pdbx_seq_one_letter_code
_entity_poly.pdbx_strand_id
1 'polypeptide(L)'
;SDVCVTSSNAVKIVSELPQQHILFIPDQNLGRFVAEQVPQKHVILNNGYCPRHHIITVEQIVDATEAHPDALVLAHPECKADVLAEADYIGSTAGIIKYAEESDASEFIIVTVRGVLYELELRCQGTGKKFYFPAVQPTCVNMDLITLEKLVRCLETGEDEVQIGVSDEAADQAKLTLDRMLEYAAR
;
A
#
# COMPACT_ATOMS: atom_id res chain seq x y z
N SER A 1 11.52 16.23 -2.97
CA SER A 1 12.16 15.04 -2.38
C SER A 1 13.35 14.61 -3.24
N ASP A 2 14.26 13.81 -2.65
CA ASP A 2 15.46 13.35 -3.34
C ASP A 2 15.21 12.02 -4.08
N VAL A 3 14.33 11.19 -3.57
CA VAL A 3 13.93 9.91 -4.16
C VAL A 3 12.48 9.60 -3.84
N CYS A 4 11.75 9.04 -4.81
CA CYS A 4 10.41 8.50 -4.60
C CYS A 4 10.49 7.06 -4.12
N VAL A 5 9.50 6.63 -3.36
CA VAL A 5 9.30 5.23 -2.94
C VAL A 5 7.83 4.87 -3.00
N THR A 6 7.56 3.59 -3.04
CA THR A 6 6.24 3.00 -2.85
C THR A 6 6.28 2.00 -1.70
N SER A 7 5.15 1.56 -1.19
CA SER A 7 5.11 0.52 -0.15
C SER A 7 5.81 -0.79 -0.56
N SER A 8 5.96 -1.05 -1.86
CA SER A 8 6.63 -2.25 -2.36
C SER A 8 8.16 -2.18 -2.37
N ASN A 9 8.75 -0.98 -2.44
CA ASN A 9 10.20 -0.81 -2.59
C ASN A 9 10.86 0.08 -1.53
N ALA A 10 10.08 0.69 -0.61
CA ALA A 10 10.57 1.64 0.36
C ALA A 10 11.69 1.07 1.25
N VAL A 11 11.51 -0.13 1.79
CA VAL A 11 12.51 -0.80 2.65
C VAL A 11 13.82 -0.99 1.88
N LYS A 12 13.75 -1.54 0.67
CA LYS A 12 14.92 -1.78 -0.20
C LYS A 12 15.66 -0.47 -0.48
N ILE A 13 14.94 0.53 -0.99
CA ILE A 13 15.55 1.81 -1.36
C ILE A 13 16.19 2.51 -0.15
N VAL A 14 15.46 2.60 0.96
CA VAL A 14 15.99 3.26 2.18
C VAL A 14 17.23 2.52 2.72
N SER A 15 17.26 1.20 2.64
CA SER A 15 18.44 0.42 3.07
C SER A 15 19.69 0.72 2.24
N GLU A 16 19.53 0.97 0.92
CA GLU A 16 20.60 1.19 -0.03
C GLU A 16 21.07 2.66 -0.12
N LEU A 17 20.25 3.61 0.35
CA LEU A 17 20.63 5.02 0.35
C LEU A 17 21.92 5.23 1.18
N PRO A 18 22.91 6.02 0.69
CA PRO A 18 24.14 6.27 1.43
C PRO A 18 23.92 7.18 2.68
N GLN A 19 22.81 7.95 2.71
CA GLN A 19 22.49 8.84 3.81
C GLN A 19 22.10 8.06 5.07
N GLN A 20 22.61 8.51 6.22
CA GLN A 20 22.28 7.95 7.53
C GLN A 20 20.94 8.47 8.05
N HIS A 21 20.60 9.74 7.74
CA HIS A 21 19.38 10.42 8.19
C HIS A 21 18.41 10.51 7.01
N ILE A 22 17.20 9.98 7.17
CA ILE A 22 16.16 9.93 6.15
C ILE A 22 14.92 10.64 6.67
N LEU A 23 14.52 11.74 6.03
CA LEU A 23 13.19 12.33 6.25
C LEU A 23 12.18 11.58 5.39
N PHE A 24 11.31 10.80 6.03
CA PHE A 24 10.29 10.01 5.35
C PHE A 24 8.95 10.75 5.31
N ILE A 25 8.45 10.99 4.11
CA ILE A 25 7.19 11.69 3.84
C ILE A 25 6.37 10.90 2.80
N PRO A 26 5.03 11.04 2.75
CA PRO A 26 4.20 11.77 3.70
C PRO A 26 3.68 10.90 4.86
N ASP A 27 3.69 9.56 4.74
CA ASP A 27 3.01 8.63 5.65
C ASP A 27 3.89 8.17 6.81
N GLN A 28 3.45 8.48 8.04
CA GLN A 28 4.18 8.12 9.26
C GLN A 28 4.15 6.61 9.57
N ASN A 29 3.08 5.91 9.20
CA ASN A 29 2.93 4.48 9.49
C ASN A 29 3.85 3.67 8.59
N LEU A 30 3.82 3.94 7.28
CA LEU A 30 4.77 3.35 6.34
C LEU A 30 6.22 3.71 6.72
N GLY A 31 6.49 4.98 7.10
CA GLY A 31 7.81 5.41 7.55
C GLY A 31 8.27 4.67 8.80
N ARG A 32 7.38 4.43 9.77
CA ARG A 32 7.69 3.62 10.96
C ARG A 32 8.01 2.18 10.58
N PHE A 33 7.17 1.55 9.77
CA PHE A 33 7.42 0.20 9.28
C PHE A 33 8.79 0.10 8.59
N VAL A 34 9.12 1.06 7.73
CA VAL A 34 10.45 1.12 7.10
C VAL A 34 11.57 1.27 8.14
N ALA A 35 11.41 2.16 9.13
CA ALA A 35 12.41 2.37 10.19
C ALA A 35 12.71 1.10 10.99
N GLU A 36 11.69 0.30 11.27
CA GLU A 36 11.82 -0.99 11.97
C GLU A 36 12.59 -2.02 11.13
N GLN A 37 12.43 -1.98 9.80
CA GLN A 37 13.13 -2.90 8.88
C GLN A 37 14.58 -2.46 8.57
N VAL A 38 14.93 -1.20 8.82
CA VAL A 38 16.28 -0.64 8.55
C VAL A 38 16.87 0.05 9.79
N PRO A 39 17.08 -0.68 10.90
CA PRO A 39 17.48 -0.12 12.18
C PRO A 39 18.85 0.60 12.15
N GLN A 40 19.64 0.38 11.10
CA GLN A 40 20.90 1.06 10.86
C GLN A 40 20.74 2.51 10.36
N LYS A 41 19.52 2.90 9.97
CA LYS A 41 19.18 4.27 9.51
C LYS A 41 18.44 5.04 10.59
N HIS A 42 18.61 6.35 10.60
CA HIS A 42 17.81 7.25 11.42
C HIS A 42 16.67 7.84 10.58
N VAL A 43 15.49 7.21 10.65
CA VAL A 43 14.30 7.65 9.89
C VAL A 43 13.53 8.67 10.73
N ILE A 44 13.39 9.87 10.19
CA ILE A 44 12.60 10.97 10.76
C ILE A 44 11.22 10.92 10.10
N LEU A 45 10.19 10.74 10.92
CA LEU A 45 8.82 10.58 10.44
C LEU A 45 8.12 11.93 10.27
N ASN A 46 7.34 12.07 9.20
CA ASN A 46 6.36 13.14 9.03
C ASN A 46 5.07 12.79 9.80
N ASN A 47 4.23 13.80 10.09
CA ASN A 47 2.95 13.60 10.80
C ASN A 47 1.77 13.24 9.88
N GLY A 48 2.00 13.06 8.58
CA GLY A 48 0.95 12.64 7.63
C GLY A 48 0.63 11.15 7.77
N TYR A 49 -0.53 10.74 7.30
CA TYR A 49 -0.96 9.34 7.27
C TYR A 49 -2.06 9.13 6.23
N CYS A 50 -2.21 7.89 5.77
CA CYS A 50 -3.35 7.49 4.95
C CYS A 50 -4.60 7.40 5.83
N PRO A 51 -5.63 8.26 5.65
CA PRO A 51 -6.82 8.24 6.50
C PRO A 51 -7.59 6.91 6.40
N ARG A 52 -7.43 6.16 5.32
CA ARG A 52 -8.14 4.90 5.11
C ARG A 52 -7.53 3.72 5.85
N HIS A 53 -6.22 3.65 5.91
CA HIS A 53 -5.53 2.63 6.72
C HIS A 53 -5.49 3.03 8.21
N HIS A 54 -5.36 4.33 8.50
CA HIS A 54 -5.24 4.82 9.87
C HIS A 54 -6.51 4.65 10.73
N ILE A 55 -7.71 4.57 10.12
CA ILE A 55 -8.97 4.37 10.86
C ILE A 55 -9.21 2.90 11.26
N ILE A 56 -8.47 1.95 10.70
CA ILE A 56 -8.60 0.54 11.08
C ILE A 56 -8.10 0.38 12.52
N THR A 57 -8.82 -0.38 13.32
CA THR A 57 -8.51 -0.60 14.74
C THR A 57 -8.23 -2.07 15.04
N VAL A 58 -7.54 -2.32 16.15
CA VAL A 58 -7.25 -3.68 16.63
C VAL A 58 -8.54 -4.46 16.90
N GLU A 59 -9.55 -3.80 17.49
CA GLU A 59 -10.84 -4.44 17.79
C GLU A 59 -11.49 -5.01 16.51
N GLN A 60 -11.39 -4.27 15.39
CA GLN A 60 -11.93 -4.74 14.11
C GLN A 60 -11.19 -5.96 13.58
N ILE A 61 -9.88 -6.06 13.84
CA ILE A 61 -9.09 -7.24 13.45
C ILE A 61 -9.46 -8.42 14.34
N VAL A 62 -9.55 -8.21 15.65
CA VAL A 62 -9.97 -9.24 16.62
C VAL A 62 -11.35 -9.78 16.26
N ASP A 63 -12.34 -8.90 16.04
CA ASP A 63 -13.70 -9.32 15.64
C ASP A 63 -13.68 -10.16 14.35
N ALA A 64 -12.86 -9.75 13.36
CA ALA A 64 -12.73 -10.49 12.11
C ALA A 64 -12.06 -11.85 12.30
N THR A 65 -11.02 -11.93 13.14
CA THR A 65 -10.32 -13.18 13.48
C THR A 65 -11.20 -14.13 14.30
N GLU A 66 -12.01 -13.61 15.22
CA GLU A 66 -12.99 -14.43 15.95
C GLU A 66 -14.06 -15.02 15.02
N ALA A 67 -14.49 -14.25 14.01
CA ALA A 67 -15.45 -14.72 13.01
C ALA A 67 -14.82 -15.73 12.00
N HIS A 68 -13.52 -15.64 11.76
CA HIS A 68 -12.77 -16.44 10.79
C HIS A 68 -11.44 -16.93 11.39
N PRO A 69 -11.48 -17.88 12.35
CA PRO A 69 -10.32 -18.26 13.17
C PRO A 69 -9.19 -18.95 12.39
N ASP A 70 -9.47 -19.48 11.20
CA ASP A 70 -8.48 -20.12 10.33
C ASP A 70 -7.88 -19.16 9.30
N ALA A 71 -8.33 -17.89 9.27
CA ALA A 71 -7.88 -16.91 8.29
C ALA A 71 -6.59 -16.21 8.73
N LEU A 72 -5.63 -16.10 7.81
CA LEU A 72 -4.42 -15.30 8.01
C LEU A 72 -4.72 -13.81 7.79
N VAL A 73 -4.17 -12.97 8.65
CA VAL A 73 -4.30 -11.50 8.60
C VAL A 73 -3.20 -10.90 7.73
N LEU A 74 -3.56 -10.30 6.60
CA LEU A 74 -2.63 -9.66 5.67
C LEU A 74 -2.83 -8.15 5.66
N ALA A 75 -1.86 -7.38 6.17
CA ALA A 75 -2.00 -5.95 6.40
C ALA A 75 -1.08 -5.08 5.54
N HIS A 76 -1.59 -3.91 5.15
CA HIS A 76 -0.79 -2.89 4.47
C HIS A 76 0.03 -2.07 5.48
N PRO A 77 1.31 -1.74 5.20
CA PRO A 77 2.19 -1.06 6.15
C PRO A 77 1.80 0.39 6.50
N GLU A 78 0.80 0.96 5.82
CA GLU A 78 0.17 2.23 6.22
C GLU A 78 -0.83 2.09 7.37
N CYS A 79 -1.13 0.89 7.84
CA CYS A 79 -1.88 0.67 9.08
C CYS A 79 -1.06 1.09 10.29
N LYS A 80 -1.75 1.37 11.40
CA LYS A 80 -1.10 1.69 12.67
C LYS A 80 -0.29 0.50 13.20
N ALA A 81 0.74 0.78 14.02
CA ALA A 81 1.64 -0.25 14.54
C ALA A 81 0.92 -1.33 15.36
N ASP A 82 -0.09 -0.94 16.14
CA ASP A 82 -0.92 -1.87 16.92
C ASP A 82 -1.71 -2.84 16.03
N VAL A 83 -2.24 -2.35 14.90
CA VAL A 83 -2.92 -3.18 13.88
C VAL A 83 -1.93 -4.09 13.16
N LEU A 84 -0.73 -3.59 12.84
CA LEU A 84 0.32 -4.39 12.21
C LEU A 84 0.84 -5.52 13.12
N ALA A 85 0.77 -5.34 14.44
CA ALA A 85 1.15 -6.37 15.41
C ALA A 85 0.22 -7.60 15.38
N GLU A 86 -1.02 -7.46 14.90
CA GLU A 86 -1.98 -8.55 14.72
C GLU A 86 -1.87 -9.26 13.35
N ALA A 87 -0.95 -8.80 12.47
CA ALA A 87 -0.84 -9.32 11.11
C ALA A 87 0.13 -10.49 11.01
N ASP A 88 -0.27 -11.55 10.29
CA ASP A 88 0.59 -12.66 9.89
C ASP A 88 1.53 -12.27 8.73
N TYR A 89 1.11 -11.32 7.91
CA TYR A 89 1.92 -10.78 6.83
C TYR A 89 1.70 -9.27 6.68
N ILE A 90 2.79 -8.53 6.53
CA ILE A 90 2.76 -7.09 6.25
C ILE A 90 3.42 -6.84 4.90
N GLY A 91 2.70 -6.20 3.98
CA GLY A 91 3.23 -5.93 2.65
C GLY A 91 2.41 -4.94 1.84
N SER A 92 2.97 -4.53 0.71
CA SER A 92 2.25 -3.72 -0.27
C SER A 92 1.02 -4.45 -0.80
N THR A 93 0.11 -3.73 -1.46
CA THR A 93 -1.05 -4.35 -2.13
C THR A 93 -0.64 -5.50 -3.05
N ALA A 94 0.41 -5.30 -3.87
CA ALA A 94 0.94 -6.38 -4.72
C ALA A 94 1.55 -7.54 -3.90
N GLY A 95 2.19 -7.23 -2.77
CA GLY A 95 2.73 -8.24 -1.85
C GLY A 95 1.64 -9.07 -1.20
N ILE A 96 0.55 -8.43 -0.75
CA ILE A 96 -0.63 -9.11 -0.18
C ILE A 96 -1.25 -10.07 -1.20
N ILE A 97 -1.44 -9.60 -2.44
CA ILE A 97 -2.00 -10.43 -3.53
C ILE A 97 -1.10 -11.65 -3.77
N LYS A 98 0.21 -11.41 -3.92
CA LYS A 98 1.17 -12.49 -4.16
C LYS A 98 1.21 -13.48 -3.00
N TYR A 99 1.24 -13.00 -1.75
CA TYR A 99 1.24 -13.86 -0.58
C TYR A 99 -0.02 -14.74 -0.53
N ALA A 100 -1.20 -14.16 -0.78
CA ALA A 100 -2.44 -14.91 -0.81
C ALA A 100 -2.48 -15.94 -1.96
N GLU A 101 -1.91 -15.62 -3.13
CA GLU A 101 -1.81 -16.53 -4.28
C GLU A 101 -0.90 -17.73 -3.97
N GLU A 102 0.28 -17.49 -3.39
CA GLU A 102 1.32 -18.50 -3.14
C GLU A 102 1.12 -19.29 -1.83
N SER A 103 0.33 -18.79 -0.87
CA SER A 103 0.09 -19.42 0.42
C SER A 103 -0.75 -20.70 0.31
N ASP A 104 -0.47 -21.68 1.15
CA ASP A 104 -1.29 -22.88 1.32
C ASP A 104 -2.58 -22.62 2.13
N ALA A 105 -2.68 -21.48 2.81
CA ALA A 105 -3.89 -21.09 3.53
C ALA A 105 -5.06 -20.88 2.59
N SER A 106 -6.28 -21.14 3.07
CA SER A 106 -7.52 -21.04 2.27
C SER A 106 -8.35 -19.82 2.62
N GLU A 107 -8.06 -19.14 3.73
CA GLU A 107 -8.85 -18.00 4.21
C GLU A 107 -7.93 -16.85 4.63
N PHE A 108 -8.33 -15.61 4.30
CA PHE A 108 -7.52 -14.43 4.54
C PHE A 108 -8.38 -13.25 4.98
N ILE A 109 -7.95 -12.52 6.00
CA ILE A 109 -8.48 -11.22 6.40
C ILE A 109 -7.58 -10.15 5.77
N ILE A 110 -8.14 -9.36 4.88
CA ILE A 110 -7.41 -8.38 4.08
C ILE A 110 -7.54 -6.99 4.70
N VAL A 111 -6.44 -6.50 5.26
CA VAL A 111 -6.38 -5.22 6.00
C VAL A 111 -5.78 -4.14 5.11
N THR A 112 -6.49 -3.85 4.02
CA THR A 112 -6.20 -2.77 3.06
C THR A 112 -7.49 -2.35 2.33
N VAL A 113 -7.39 -1.43 1.37
CA VAL A 113 -8.54 -0.95 0.60
C VAL A 113 -9.22 -2.06 -0.19
N ARG A 114 -10.56 -2.06 -0.19
CA ARG A 114 -11.37 -3.12 -0.80
C ARG A 114 -11.13 -3.32 -2.30
N GLY A 115 -10.63 -2.29 -2.99
CA GLY A 115 -10.34 -2.39 -4.45
C GLY A 115 -9.40 -3.54 -4.83
N VAL A 116 -8.63 -4.08 -3.86
CA VAL A 116 -7.76 -5.24 -4.07
C VAL A 116 -8.53 -6.56 -4.30
N LEU A 117 -9.80 -6.63 -3.88
CA LEU A 117 -10.59 -7.87 -3.91
C LEU A 117 -10.70 -8.47 -5.30
N TYR A 118 -10.96 -7.64 -6.32
CA TYR A 118 -11.09 -8.12 -7.70
C TYR A 118 -9.83 -8.87 -8.17
N GLU A 119 -8.66 -8.33 -7.89
CA GLU A 119 -7.39 -8.95 -8.28
C GLU A 119 -7.10 -10.22 -7.47
N LEU A 120 -7.46 -10.25 -6.19
CA LEU A 120 -7.36 -11.45 -5.35
C LEU A 120 -8.25 -12.58 -5.89
N GLU A 121 -9.51 -12.28 -6.20
CA GLU A 121 -10.46 -13.26 -6.75
C GLU A 121 -10.00 -13.77 -8.11
N LEU A 122 -9.48 -12.88 -8.97
CA LEU A 122 -8.99 -13.25 -10.29
C LEU A 122 -7.78 -14.19 -10.21
N ARG A 123 -6.78 -13.86 -9.41
CA ARG A 123 -5.55 -14.66 -9.28
C ARG A 123 -5.75 -15.97 -8.53
N CYS A 124 -6.68 -15.98 -7.58
CA CYS A 124 -7.00 -17.17 -6.81
C CYS A 124 -8.18 -17.94 -7.37
N GLN A 125 -8.61 -17.66 -8.61
CA GLN A 125 -9.73 -18.34 -9.24
C GLN A 125 -9.53 -19.85 -9.28
N GLY A 126 -10.53 -20.61 -8.85
CA GLY A 126 -10.52 -22.09 -8.84
C GLY A 126 -9.75 -22.72 -7.67
N THR A 127 -9.13 -21.94 -6.79
CA THR A 127 -8.40 -22.44 -5.60
C THR A 127 -9.31 -22.66 -4.39
N GLY A 128 -10.52 -22.07 -4.37
CA GLY A 128 -11.42 -22.10 -3.21
C GLY A 128 -11.03 -21.13 -2.09
N LYS A 129 -10.03 -20.28 -2.28
CA LYS A 129 -9.60 -19.29 -1.31
C LYS A 129 -10.68 -18.23 -1.06
N LYS A 130 -10.80 -17.79 0.20
CA LYS A 130 -11.79 -16.81 0.65
C LYS A 130 -11.12 -15.58 1.23
N PHE A 131 -11.70 -14.42 0.99
CA PHE A 131 -11.18 -13.13 1.40
C PHE A 131 -12.22 -12.37 2.23
N TYR A 132 -11.84 -11.99 3.43
CA TYR A 132 -12.65 -11.24 4.37
C TYR A 132 -12.03 -9.88 4.61
N PHE A 133 -12.82 -8.94 5.06
CA PHE A 133 -12.38 -7.59 5.40
C PHE A 133 -12.86 -7.24 6.80
N PRO A 134 -12.13 -6.40 7.56
CA PRO A 134 -12.65 -5.82 8.80
C PRO A 134 -13.99 -5.12 8.56
N ALA A 135 -14.84 -5.04 9.60
CA ALA A 135 -16.21 -4.52 9.50
C ALA A 135 -16.31 -3.12 8.88
N VAL A 136 -15.33 -2.25 9.15
CA VAL A 136 -15.16 -0.99 8.40
C VAL A 136 -14.31 -1.28 7.18
N GLN A 137 -14.97 -1.56 6.07
CA GLN A 137 -14.28 -1.77 4.79
C GLN A 137 -13.67 -0.44 4.32
N PRO A 138 -12.35 -0.33 4.22
CA PRO A 138 -11.72 0.90 3.78
C PRO A 138 -11.89 1.05 2.25
N THR A 139 -12.95 1.75 1.85
CA THR A 139 -13.06 2.28 0.50
C THR A 139 -12.27 3.59 0.44
N CYS A 140 -11.54 3.82 -0.63
CA CYS A 140 -10.83 5.07 -0.82
C CYS A 140 -11.61 5.99 -1.74
N VAL A 141 -12.30 6.97 -1.15
CA VAL A 141 -13.13 7.93 -1.90
C VAL A 141 -12.33 8.70 -2.97
N ASN A 142 -11.02 8.85 -2.80
CA ASN A 142 -10.16 9.52 -3.77
C ASN A 142 -9.84 8.60 -4.96
N MET A 143 -9.56 7.31 -4.72
CA MET A 143 -9.34 6.33 -5.78
C MET A 143 -10.64 6.03 -6.53
N ASP A 144 -11.78 6.01 -5.83
CA ASP A 144 -13.11 5.75 -6.40
C ASP A 144 -13.61 6.90 -7.31
N LEU A 145 -12.90 8.04 -7.35
CA LEU A 145 -13.17 9.10 -8.35
C LEU A 145 -12.83 8.67 -9.78
N ILE A 146 -11.95 7.69 -9.95
CA ILE A 146 -11.65 7.10 -11.26
C ILE A 146 -12.62 5.95 -11.49
N THR A 147 -13.65 6.21 -12.29
CA THR A 147 -14.66 5.20 -12.64
C THR A 147 -14.35 4.57 -13.99
N LEU A 148 -14.96 3.40 -14.25
CA LEU A 148 -14.81 2.71 -15.54
C LEU A 148 -15.33 3.58 -16.70
N GLU A 149 -16.43 4.30 -16.50
CA GLU A 149 -17.01 5.19 -17.51
C GLU A 149 -16.04 6.33 -17.87
N LYS A 150 -15.38 6.93 -16.87
CA LYS A 150 -14.37 7.97 -17.09
C LYS A 150 -13.16 7.43 -17.85
N LEU A 151 -12.71 6.24 -17.48
CA LEU A 151 -11.59 5.57 -18.17
C LEU A 151 -11.94 5.27 -19.63
N VAL A 152 -13.11 4.68 -19.90
CA VAL A 152 -13.57 4.39 -21.26
C VAL A 152 -13.67 5.66 -22.08
N ARG A 153 -14.31 6.70 -21.54
CA ARG A 153 -14.41 7.99 -22.21
C ARG A 153 -13.04 8.59 -22.56
N CYS A 154 -12.11 8.57 -21.60
CA CYS A 154 -10.75 9.08 -21.84
C CYS A 154 -10.03 8.30 -22.97
N LEU A 155 -10.19 6.99 -23.01
CA LEU A 155 -9.60 6.15 -24.07
C LEU A 155 -10.25 6.37 -25.45
N GLU A 156 -11.55 6.60 -25.50
CA GLU A 156 -12.30 6.82 -26.75
C GLU A 156 -12.09 8.20 -27.35
N THR A 157 -12.04 9.23 -26.50
CA THR A 157 -12.01 10.63 -26.95
C THR A 157 -10.64 11.26 -26.86
N GLY A 158 -9.73 10.73 -26.05
CA GLY A 158 -8.47 11.38 -25.68
C GLY A 158 -8.66 12.60 -24.79
N GLU A 159 -9.90 12.84 -24.31
CA GLU A 159 -10.25 13.98 -23.47
C GLU A 159 -10.49 13.52 -22.03
N ASP A 160 -9.94 14.26 -21.09
CA ASP A 160 -10.23 14.13 -19.67
C ASP A 160 -11.14 15.30 -19.21
N GLU A 161 -12.02 15.01 -18.23
CA GLU A 161 -12.85 16.07 -17.61
C GLU A 161 -12.00 17.08 -16.85
N VAL A 162 -10.81 16.68 -16.40
CA VAL A 162 -9.86 17.51 -15.67
C VAL A 162 -8.46 17.32 -16.22
N GLN A 163 -8.04 18.18 -17.12
CA GLN A 163 -6.65 18.20 -17.54
C GLN A 163 -5.77 18.78 -16.41
N ILE A 164 -4.90 17.96 -15.85
CA ILE A 164 -3.94 18.39 -14.83
C ILE A 164 -2.72 18.97 -15.53
N GLY A 165 -2.54 20.27 -15.41
CA GLY A 165 -1.33 20.95 -15.86
C GLY A 165 -0.21 20.83 -14.82
N VAL A 166 0.95 20.34 -15.23
CA VAL A 166 2.18 20.37 -14.42
C VAL A 166 3.17 21.28 -15.16
N SER A 167 3.81 22.23 -14.44
CA SER A 167 4.85 23.06 -15.06
C SER A 167 6.07 22.20 -15.46
N ASP A 168 6.75 22.59 -16.54
CA ASP A 168 7.95 21.87 -17.01
C ASP A 168 9.00 21.76 -15.90
N GLU A 169 9.21 22.81 -15.11
CA GLU A 169 10.14 22.79 -13.96
C GLU A 169 9.74 21.75 -12.92
N ALA A 170 8.45 21.66 -12.55
CA ALA A 170 7.96 20.65 -11.59
C ALA A 170 8.06 19.23 -12.16
N ALA A 171 7.78 19.06 -13.46
CA ALA A 171 7.90 17.78 -14.15
C ALA A 171 9.36 17.29 -14.18
N ASP A 172 10.31 18.17 -14.51
CA ASP A 172 11.74 17.84 -14.54
C ASP A 172 12.25 17.45 -13.14
N GLN A 173 11.87 18.19 -12.08
CA GLN A 173 12.23 17.87 -10.72
C GLN A 173 11.62 16.54 -10.25
N ALA A 174 10.35 16.28 -10.56
CA ALA A 174 9.68 15.03 -10.24
C ALA A 174 10.34 13.84 -10.96
N LYS A 175 10.70 14.01 -12.24
CA LYS A 175 11.38 12.99 -13.04
C LYS A 175 12.70 12.54 -12.41
N LEU A 176 13.51 13.45 -11.89
CA LEU A 176 14.78 13.13 -11.21
C LEU A 176 14.57 12.18 -10.02
N THR A 177 13.50 12.38 -9.24
CA THR A 177 13.21 11.54 -8.08
C THR A 177 12.68 10.16 -8.48
N LEU A 178 11.93 10.08 -9.57
CA LEU A 178 11.45 8.83 -10.16
C LEU A 178 12.60 8.02 -10.78
N ASP A 179 13.48 8.66 -11.54
CA ASP A 179 14.65 8.01 -12.14
C ASP A 179 15.55 7.38 -11.05
N ARG A 180 15.77 8.08 -9.94
CA ARG A 180 16.49 7.54 -8.78
C ARG A 180 15.78 6.35 -8.14
N MET A 181 14.44 6.41 -8.00
CA MET A 181 13.67 5.27 -7.52
C MET A 181 13.90 4.04 -8.39
N LEU A 182 13.80 4.19 -9.71
CA LEU A 182 14.00 3.09 -10.66
C LEU A 182 15.43 2.54 -10.61
N GLU A 183 16.43 3.41 -10.48
CA GLU A 183 17.84 3.01 -10.32
C GLU A 183 18.05 2.14 -9.08
N TYR A 184 17.56 2.59 -7.90
CA TYR A 184 17.68 1.82 -6.66
C TYR A 184 16.82 0.55 -6.67
N ALA A 185 15.64 0.57 -7.28
CA ALA A 185 14.79 -0.60 -7.39
C ALA A 185 15.39 -1.71 -8.27
N ALA A 186 16.25 -1.34 -9.26
CA ALA A 186 16.89 -2.28 -10.17
C ALA A 186 18.17 -2.95 -9.62
N ARG A 187 18.74 -2.43 -8.52
CA ARG A 187 19.91 -3.01 -7.83
C ARG A 187 19.51 -4.26 -7.05
#